data_1f25a0864413389c16fa171d556db9de
#
_entry.id   1f25a0864413389c16fa171d556db9de
#
_cell.length_a   1.000
_cell.length_b   1.000
_cell.length_c   1.000
_cell.angle_alpha   90.00
_cell.angle_beta   90.00
_cell.angle_gamma   90.00
#
_symmetry.space_group_name_H-M   'P 1'
#
loop_
_entity.id
_entity.type
_entity.pdbx_description
1 polymer ?
#
loop_
_entity_poly.entity_id
_entity_poly.type
_entity_poly.pdbx_seq_one_letter_code
_entity_poly.pdbx_strand_id
1 'polypeptide(L)'
;NKLNTFNASYTQANYEFTNQLINGQLPGIPKSNFSIEWIFNKDTFYAKIDLKYAHSLFADDMNQFKVPSFFLSNFALKKTYRIKDLDITAGFQIRNLFDEKYFDNIRLNAFGNRFYEPASLRSYIFSVSTNF
;
A
#
# COMPACT_ATOMS: atom_id res chain seq x y z
N ASN A 1 -0.80 -28.57 7.79
CA ASN A 1 -2.02 -27.76 8.04
C ASN A 1 -2.21 -26.72 6.93
N LYS A 2 -3.49 -26.50 6.54
CA LYS A 2 -3.87 -25.45 5.58
C LYS A 2 -4.56 -24.33 6.34
N LEU A 3 -4.09 -23.11 6.19
CA LEU A 3 -4.67 -21.92 6.77
C LEU A 3 -4.88 -20.85 5.70
N ASN A 4 -6.10 -20.31 5.62
CA ASN A 4 -6.42 -19.11 4.89
C ASN A 4 -6.73 -18.01 5.90
N THR A 5 -6.11 -16.86 5.74
CA THR A 5 -6.41 -15.66 6.52
C THR A 5 -6.88 -14.58 5.56
N PHE A 6 -7.98 -13.94 5.89
CA PHE A 6 -8.52 -12.82 5.14
C PHE A 6 -8.71 -11.64 6.08
N ASN A 7 -8.06 -10.53 5.79
CA ASN A 7 -8.18 -9.28 6.51
C ASN A 7 -8.73 -8.22 5.58
N ALA A 8 -9.69 -7.44 6.06
CA ALA A 8 -10.21 -6.28 5.34
C ALA A 8 -10.33 -5.11 6.29
N SER A 9 -10.00 -3.92 5.82
CA SER A 9 -10.22 -2.69 6.57
C SER A 9 -10.80 -1.61 5.65
N TYR A 10 -11.69 -0.81 6.21
CA TYR A 10 -12.24 0.37 5.57
C TYR A 10 -12.21 1.52 6.56
N THR A 11 -11.73 2.67 6.11
CA THR A 11 -11.74 3.90 6.90
C THR A 11 -12.41 4.98 6.06
N GLN A 12 -13.35 5.67 6.67
CA GLN A 12 -13.97 6.87 6.11
C GLN A 12 -13.70 8.06 7.02
N ALA A 13 -13.29 9.17 6.44
CA ALA A 13 -12.97 10.40 7.16
C ALA A 13 -13.58 11.60 6.44
N ASN A 14 -14.28 12.44 7.17
CA ASN A 14 -14.78 13.71 6.67
C ASN A 14 -14.33 14.81 7.63
N TYR A 15 -13.25 15.48 7.30
CA TYR A 15 -12.66 16.55 8.08
C TYR A 15 -12.73 17.85 7.28
N GLU A 16 -13.31 18.86 7.86
CA GLU A 16 -13.49 20.19 7.28
C GLU A 16 -12.94 21.27 8.23
N PHE A 17 -12.51 22.38 7.67
CA PHE A 17 -12.17 23.55 8.49
C PHE A 17 -13.42 24.11 9.16
N THR A 18 -13.31 24.43 10.44
CA THR A 18 -14.37 25.12 11.19
C THR A 18 -14.25 26.64 11.17
N ASN A 19 -13.21 27.17 10.53
CA ASN A 19 -12.96 28.60 10.45
C ASN A 19 -13.72 29.21 9.26
N GLN A 20 -14.45 30.31 9.50
CA GLN A 20 -15.22 31.03 8.47
C GLN A 20 -14.34 31.61 7.34
N LEU A 21 -13.03 31.78 7.56
CA LEU A 21 -12.09 32.33 6.56
C LEU A 21 -11.56 31.25 5.60
N ILE A 22 -11.62 29.99 5.97
CA ILE A 22 -11.14 28.87 5.17
C ILE A 22 -12.28 27.84 5.12
N ASN A 23 -12.87 27.68 3.95
CA ASN A 23 -13.86 26.64 3.68
C ASN A 23 -13.22 25.53 2.88
N GLY A 24 -13.47 24.28 3.28
CA GLY A 24 -12.99 23.13 2.53
C GLY A 24 -12.54 21.99 3.42
N GLN A 25 -12.00 20.97 2.76
CA GLN A 25 -11.51 19.76 3.43
C GLN A 25 -10.12 19.98 4.00
N LEU A 26 -9.86 19.40 5.15
CA LEU A 26 -8.50 19.35 5.69
C LEU A 26 -7.59 18.60 4.70
N PRO A 27 -6.44 19.21 4.32
CA PRO A 27 -5.51 18.57 3.39
C PRO A 27 -4.82 17.37 4.02
N GLY A 28 -4.27 16.48 3.17
CA GLY A 28 -3.52 15.31 3.59
C GLY A 28 -4.37 14.13 4.05
N ILE A 29 -5.69 14.26 4.12
CA ILE A 29 -6.59 13.20 4.60
C ILE A 29 -7.47 12.72 3.46
N PRO A 30 -7.30 11.48 2.98
CA PRO A 30 -8.21 10.92 1.98
C PRO A 30 -9.59 10.66 2.59
N LYS A 31 -10.65 10.92 1.83
CA LYS A 31 -12.04 10.68 2.29
C LYS A 31 -12.31 9.23 2.67
N SER A 32 -11.66 8.31 1.98
CA SER A 32 -11.77 6.89 2.32
C SER A 32 -10.50 6.14 1.93
N ASN A 33 -10.21 5.12 2.72
CA ASN A 33 -9.18 4.12 2.46
C ASN A 33 -9.81 2.74 2.58
N PHE A 34 -9.34 1.84 1.75
CA PHE A 34 -9.76 0.46 1.77
C PHE A 34 -8.53 -0.43 1.58
N SER A 35 -8.43 -1.51 2.36
CA SER A 35 -7.40 -2.52 2.17
C SER A 35 -7.96 -3.93 2.36
N ILE A 36 -7.46 -4.85 1.54
CA ILE A 36 -7.70 -6.29 1.67
C ILE A 36 -6.35 -6.98 1.66
N GLU A 37 -6.23 -7.97 2.52
CA GLU A 37 -5.12 -8.89 2.55
C GLU A 37 -5.65 -10.32 2.57
N TRP A 38 -5.17 -11.16 1.68
CA TRP A 38 -5.40 -12.59 1.71
C TRP A 38 -4.07 -13.32 1.81
N ILE A 39 -3.97 -14.19 2.81
CA ILE A 39 -2.81 -15.02 3.08
C ILE A 39 -3.22 -16.48 3.00
N PHE A 40 -2.48 -17.25 2.25
CA PHE A 40 -2.58 -18.68 2.16
C PHE A 40 -1.30 -19.32 2.67
N ASN A 41 -1.45 -20.18 3.67
CA ASN A 41 -0.36 -21.01 4.21
C ASN A 41 -0.75 -22.47 4.08
N LYS A 42 0.13 -23.27 3.50
CA LYS A 42 0.00 -24.72 3.48
C LYS A 42 1.38 -25.36 3.60
N ASP A 43 1.64 -25.98 4.74
CA ASP A 43 2.90 -26.66 5.05
C ASP A 43 4.13 -25.75 4.80
N THR A 44 4.83 -25.96 3.70
CA THR A 44 6.03 -25.22 3.29
C THR A 44 5.74 -24.12 2.26
N PHE A 45 4.46 -23.92 1.90
CA PHE A 45 4.07 -22.95 0.88
C PHE A 45 3.32 -21.77 1.49
N TYR A 46 3.71 -20.57 1.12
CA TYR A 46 3.08 -19.31 1.48
C TYR A 46 2.75 -18.52 0.23
N ALA A 47 1.53 -17.99 0.16
CA ALA A 47 1.14 -17.00 -0.84
C ALA A 47 0.39 -15.85 -0.15
N LYS A 48 0.59 -14.64 -0.66
CA LYS A 48 -0.07 -13.43 -0.17
C LYS A 48 -0.46 -12.53 -1.33
N ILE A 49 -1.66 -11.99 -1.26
CA ILE A 49 -2.12 -10.86 -2.09
C ILE A 49 -2.55 -9.75 -1.13
N ASP A 50 -2.10 -8.55 -1.37
CA ASP A 50 -2.60 -7.37 -0.69
C ASP A 50 -3.03 -6.30 -1.70
N LEU A 51 -4.18 -5.68 -1.43
CA LEU A 51 -4.82 -4.64 -2.22
C LEU A 51 -5.01 -3.43 -1.33
N LYS A 52 -4.74 -2.24 -1.86
CA LYS A 52 -4.96 -0.97 -1.17
C LYS A 52 -5.54 0.04 -2.13
N TYR A 53 -6.62 0.68 -1.73
CA TYR A 53 -7.18 1.85 -2.39
C TYR A 53 -7.12 3.04 -1.44
N ALA A 54 -6.70 4.19 -1.95
CA ALA A 54 -6.81 5.47 -1.28
C ALA A 54 -7.58 6.45 -2.17
N HIS A 55 -8.61 7.06 -1.60
CA HIS A 55 -9.34 8.13 -2.28
C HIS A 55 -8.45 9.35 -2.48
N SER A 56 -8.78 10.19 -3.44
CA SER A 56 -8.10 11.48 -3.66
C SER A 56 -8.16 12.36 -2.40
N LEU A 57 -7.14 13.19 -2.25
CA LEU A 57 -7.05 14.17 -1.16
C LEU A 57 -6.58 15.53 -1.70
N PHE A 58 -6.61 16.56 -0.88
CA PHE A 58 -6.01 17.85 -1.21
C PHE A 58 -4.64 17.99 -0.52
N ALA A 59 -3.71 18.65 -1.20
CA ALA A 59 -2.36 18.91 -0.71
C ALA A 59 -2.20 20.30 -0.09
N ASP A 60 -3.21 21.14 -0.15
CA ASP A 60 -3.20 22.52 0.36
C ASP A 60 -4.51 22.89 1.06
N ASP A 61 -4.44 23.86 1.97
CA ASP A 61 -5.59 24.35 2.75
C ASP A 61 -6.67 25.00 1.89
N MET A 62 -6.29 25.54 0.75
CA MET A 62 -7.23 26.17 -0.19
C MET A 62 -7.91 25.17 -1.11
N ASN A 63 -7.59 23.88 -0.99
CA ASN A 63 -8.11 22.78 -1.81
C ASN A 63 -7.91 22.97 -3.33
N GLN A 64 -6.83 23.65 -3.73
CA GLN A 64 -6.51 23.90 -5.13
C GLN A 64 -5.73 22.76 -5.76
N PHE A 65 -4.90 22.06 -4.98
CA PHE A 65 -4.04 20.97 -5.45
C PHE A 65 -4.55 19.61 -5.00
N LYS A 66 -5.17 18.89 -5.94
CA LYS A 66 -5.74 17.58 -5.70
C LYS A 66 -4.74 16.47 -6.05
N VAL A 67 -4.50 15.59 -5.08
CA VAL A 67 -3.78 14.34 -5.27
C VAL A 67 -4.75 13.27 -5.77
N PRO A 68 -4.48 12.61 -6.91
CA PRO A 68 -5.35 11.55 -7.42
C PRO A 68 -5.52 10.39 -6.46
N SER A 69 -6.65 9.70 -6.54
CA SER A 69 -6.82 8.37 -5.94
C SER A 69 -5.92 7.35 -6.61
N PHE A 70 -5.57 6.29 -5.90
CA PHE A 70 -4.79 5.20 -6.46
C PHE A 70 -5.25 3.83 -5.94
N PHE A 71 -4.92 2.80 -6.71
CA PHE A 71 -5.15 1.40 -6.35
C PHE A 71 -3.85 0.61 -6.49
N LEU A 72 -3.38 0.06 -5.39
CA LEU A 72 -2.17 -0.75 -5.35
C LEU A 72 -2.50 -2.21 -5.11
N SER A 73 -1.76 -3.08 -5.75
CA SER A 73 -1.78 -4.51 -5.49
C SER A 73 -0.37 -5.05 -5.42
N ASN A 74 -0.13 -5.92 -4.46
CA ASN A 74 1.13 -6.62 -4.30
C ASN A 74 0.86 -8.12 -4.21
N PHE A 75 1.85 -8.89 -4.62
CA PHE A 75 1.80 -10.34 -4.61
C PHE A 75 3.11 -10.90 -4.05
N ALA A 76 3.02 -11.94 -3.23
CA ALA A 76 4.18 -12.63 -2.71
C ALA A 76 3.96 -14.14 -2.67
N LEU A 77 5.03 -14.87 -2.99
CA LEU A 77 5.12 -16.31 -2.85
C LEU A 77 6.38 -16.67 -2.07
N LYS A 78 6.28 -17.72 -1.25
CA LYS A 78 7.45 -18.35 -0.62
C LYS A 78 7.27 -19.87 -0.62
N LYS A 79 8.37 -20.58 -0.80
CA LYS A 79 8.43 -22.04 -0.70
C LYS A 79 9.65 -22.43 0.11
N THR A 80 9.45 -23.23 1.14
CA THR A 80 10.53 -23.81 1.93
C THR A 80 10.79 -25.23 1.46
N TYR A 81 12.04 -25.55 1.24
CA TYR A 81 12.56 -26.87 0.93
C TYR A 81 13.40 -27.34 2.10
N ARG A 82 13.12 -28.54 2.60
CA ARG A 82 13.91 -29.17 3.67
C ARG A 82 14.85 -30.18 3.08
N ILE A 83 16.16 -29.96 3.30
CA ILE A 83 17.23 -30.84 2.84
C ILE A 83 18.04 -31.25 4.07
N LYS A 84 17.76 -32.46 4.61
CA LYS A 84 18.28 -32.94 5.90
C LYS A 84 17.90 -31.96 7.02
N ASP A 85 18.89 -31.36 7.66
CA ASP A 85 18.71 -30.39 8.76
C ASP A 85 18.69 -28.92 8.30
N LEU A 86 18.70 -28.68 6.99
CA LEU A 86 18.72 -27.37 6.39
C LEU A 86 17.36 -27.03 5.76
N ASP A 87 16.75 -25.95 6.18
CA ASP A 87 15.58 -25.36 5.54
C ASP A 87 16.02 -24.22 4.62
N ILE A 88 15.70 -24.34 3.33
CA ILE A 88 15.96 -23.32 2.30
C ILE A 88 14.62 -22.74 1.88
N THR A 89 14.41 -21.45 2.10
CA THR A 89 13.20 -20.75 1.68
C THR A 89 13.51 -19.84 0.49
N ALA A 90 12.89 -20.13 -0.65
CA ALA A 90 12.89 -19.26 -1.82
C ALA A 90 11.64 -18.37 -1.79
N GLY A 91 11.82 -17.08 -2.05
CA GLY A 91 10.74 -16.10 -2.08
C GLY A 91 10.75 -15.27 -3.36
N PHE A 92 9.55 -14.92 -3.82
CA PHE A 92 9.32 -14.00 -4.92
C PHE A 92 8.22 -13.02 -4.54
N GLN A 93 8.43 -11.74 -4.79
CA GLN A 93 7.44 -10.70 -4.54
C GLN A 93 7.37 -9.74 -5.73
N ILE A 94 6.16 -9.35 -6.07
CA ILE A 94 5.88 -8.23 -6.98
C ILE A 94 5.21 -7.14 -6.16
N ARG A 95 5.82 -5.96 -6.13
CA ARG A 95 5.19 -4.75 -5.60
C ARG A 95 4.63 -3.93 -6.74
N ASN A 96 3.48 -3.31 -6.51
CA ASN A 96 2.77 -2.54 -7.51
C ASN A 96 2.54 -3.35 -8.80
N LEU A 97 1.79 -4.45 -8.68
CA LEU A 97 1.57 -5.46 -9.73
C LEU A 97 1.06 -4.85 -11.05
N PHE A 98 0.22 -3.82 -10.99
CA PHE A 98 -0.38 -3.17 -12.15
C PHE A 98 0.39 -1.94 -12.66
N ASP A 99 1.56 -1.65 -12.06
CA ASP A 99 2.41 -0.51 -12.41
C ASP A 99 1.71 0.84 -12.28
N GLU A 100 0.88 0.97 -11.25
CA GLU A 100 0.12 2.18 -10.94
C GLU A 100 1.07 3.35 -10.67
N LYS A 101 0.79 4.50 -11.27
CA LYS A 101 1.53 5.74 -11.01
C LYS A 101 0.83 6.52 -9.91
N TYR A 102 1.46 6.65 -8.76
CA TYR A 102 0.89 7.33 -7.61
C TYR A 102 1.95 8.14 -6.85
N PHE A 103 1.50 8.88 -5.86
CA PHE A 103 2.36 9.63 -4.95
C PHE A 103 2.25 9.02 -3.55
N ASP A 104 3.37 8.67 -2.93
CA ASP A 104 3.40 8.08 -1.59
C ASP A 104 3.80 9.08 -0.50
N ASN A 105 4.40 10.20 -0.89
CA ASN A 105 4.71 11.29 0.01
C ASN A 105 4.11 12.60 -0.50
N ILE A 106 3.26 13.19 0.32
CA ILE A 106 2.59 14.46 0.04
C ILE A 106 3.04 15.49 1.05
N ARG A 107 3.62 16.60 0.55
CA ARG A 107 4.01 17.74 1.37
C ARG A 107 2.87 18.73 1.39
N LEU A 108 2.25 18.88 2.55
CA LEU A 108 1.14 19.81 2.70
C LEU A 108 1.62 21.26 2.66
N ASN A 109 0.85 22.13 1.97
CA ASN A 109 1.12 23.56 1.85
C ASN A 109 2.55 23.86 1.36
N ALA A 110 3.09 23.03 0.46
CA ALA A 110 4.48 23.14 0.04
C ALA A 110 4.73 24.39 -0.79
N PHE A 111 5.81 25.09 -0.47
CA PHE A 111 6.26 26.26 -1.24
C PHE A 111 6.71 25.85 -2.65
N GLY A 112 6.36 26.66 -3.66
CA GLY A 112 6.77 26.45 -5.04
C GLY A 112 6.10 25.26 -5.72
N ASN A 113 4.91 24.86 -5.27
CA ASN A 113 4.08 23.77 -5.84
C ASN A 113 4.76 22.39 -5.84
N ARG A 114 5.69 22.14 -4.91
CA ARG A 114 6.38 20.85 -4.78
C ARG A 114 5.64 19.91 -3.83
N PHE A 115 4.37 19.66 -4.11
CA PHE A 115 3.48 18.88 -3.24
C PHE A 115 3.69 17.36 -3.30
N TYR A 116 4.26 16.85 -4.40
CA TYR A 116 4.22 15.42 -4.70
C TYR A 116 5.61 14.81 -4.82
N GLU A 117 5.79 13.66 -4.23
CA GLU A 117 6.92 12.78 -4.48
C GLU A 117 6.40 11.49 -5.13
N PRO A 118 6.84 11.17 -6.38
CA PRO A 118 6.38 9.96 -7.05
C PRO A 118 6.83 8.71 -6.30
N ALA A 119 5.92 7.76 -6.20
CA ALA A 119 6.20 6.46 -5.63
C ALA A 119 6.95 5.55 -6.62
N SER A 120 7.50 4.47 -6.09
CA SER A 120 8.16 3.46 -6.90
C SER A 120 7.15 2.76 -7.82
N LEU A 121 7.54 2.60 -9.08
CA LEU A 121 6.84 1.77 -10.04
C LEU A 121 6.93 0.29 -9.65
N ARG A 122 6.38 -0.60 -10.50
CA ARG A 122 6.45 -2.03 -10.27
C ARG A 122 7.87 -2.52 -10.03
N SER A 123 8.03 -3.32 -9.00
CA SER A 123 9.31 -3.92 -8.65
C SER A 123 9.18 -5.41 -8.34
N TYR A 124 10.25 -6.14 -8.62
CA TYR A 124 10.37 -7.57 -8.39
C TYR A 124 11.46 -7.83 -7.36
N ILE A 125 11.15 -8.66 -6.38
CA ILE A 125 12.08 -9.00 -5.31
C ILE A 125 12.20 -10.52 -5.26
N PHE A 126 13.43 -11.02 -5.38
CA PHE A 126 13.78 -12.42 -5.15
C PHE A 126 14.56 -12.52 -3.85
N SER A 127 14.25 -13.52 -3.06
CA SER A 127 14.93 -13.76 -1.79
C SER A 127 15.21 -15.24 -1.60
N VAL A 128 16.35 -15.54 -0.99
CA VAL A 128 16.68 -16.88 -0.51
C VAL A 128 17.16 -16.73 0.93
N SER A 129 16.62 -17.54 1.82
CA SER A 129 17.06 -17.61 3.21
C SER A 129 17.27 -19.06 3.62
N THR A 130 18.21 -19.29 4.52
CA THR A 130 18.51 -20.61 5.07
C THR A 130 18.37 -20.58 6.59
N ASN A 131 17.87 -21.67 7.15
CA ASN A 131 17.80 -21.90 8.59
C ASN A 131 18.33 -23.32 8.89
N PHE A 132 19.22 -23.43 9.86
CA PHE A 132 19.91 -24.66 10.26
C PHE A 132 19.98 -24.80 11.76
#